data_c502599976ef6089c50f0c7061096f4e
#
_entry.id   c502599976ef6089c50f0c7061096f4e
#
_cell.length_a   1.000
_cell.length_b   1.000
_cell.length_c   1.000
_cell.angle_alpha   90.00
_cell.angle_beta   90.00
_cell.angle_gamma   90.00
#
_symmetry.space_group_name_H-M   'P 1'
#
loop_
_entity.id
_entity.type
_entity.pdbx_description
1 polymer ?
#
loop_
_entity_poly.entity_id
_entity_poly.type
_entity_poly.pdbx_seq_one_letter_code
_entity_poly.pdbx_strand_id
1 'polypeptide(L)'
;PIVKQNFTLCHELGHFILEHEGNYFAESIDNQESLLEREANIFSAVVLMPDIVLLSKIYYSCDTFQHIQNSLDVSKQALFYRLLDLLREYYPGKESTIKQAIDAYIDGQNATLLLLFHGVKEQIIKEFNNYQTSLINKIEQSVIKKGFVTSQEYPELLDQENWKTIKTYCNNLRVWLIYDKGKSIAYVWDKNKLTDKEAKQKAELKLLLM
;
A
#
# COMPACT_ATOMS: atom_id res chain seq x y z
N PRO A 1 15.20 17.65 -9.18
CA PRO A 1 13.78 17.73 -9.42
C PRO A 1 13.05 16.75 -8.51
N ILE A 2 11.90 17.12 -7.96
CA ILE A 2 11.07 16.32 -7.02
C ILE A 2 10.79 14.92 -7.59
N VAL A 3 10.46 14.83 -8.86
CA VAL A 3 10.21 13.58 -9.60
C VAL A 3 11.31 12.53 -9.41
N LYS A 4 12.59 12.93 -9.51
CA LYS A 4 13.71 12.01 -9.28
C LYS A 4 13.84 11.61 -7.81
N GLN A 5 13.60 12.55 -6.90
CA GLN A 5 13.69 12.29 -5.45
C GLN A 5 12.64 11.28 -4.98
N ASN A 6 11.39 11.41 -5.42
CA ASN A 6 10.31 10.49 -5.07
C ASN A 6 10.62 9.07 -5.56
N PHE A 7 11.06 8.93 -6.80
CA PHE A 7 11.40 7.62 -7.35
C PHE A 7 12.60 7.00 -6.61
N THR A 8 13.68 7.78 -6.37
CA THR A 8 14.85 7.31 -5.64
C THR A 8 14.50 6.88 -4.22
N LEU A 9 13.68 7.67 -3.49
CA LEU A 9 13.25 7.30 -2.14
C LEU A 9 12.43 6.01 -2.12
N CYS A 10 11.50 5.84 -3.06
CA CYS A 10 10.75 4.60 -3.18
C CYS A 10 11.62 3.41 -3.58
N HIS A 11 12.65 3.63 -4.40
CA HIS A 11 13.60 2.62 -4.82
C HIS A 11 14.44 2.10 -3.62
N GLU A 12 15.02 3.00 -2.83
CA GLU A 12 15.75 2.64 -1.61
C GLU A 12 14.81 1.96 -0.58
N LEU A 13 13.58 2.44 -0.46
CA LEU A 13 12.57 1.80 0.37
C LEU A 13 12.25 0.38 -0.15
N GLY A 14 12.22 0.19 -1.47
CA GLY A 14 12.04 -1.11 -2.12
C GLY A 14 13.13 -2.10 -1.71
N HIS A 15 14.40 -1.72 -1.80
CA HIS A 15 15.51 -2.54 -1.33
C HIS A 15 15.36 -2.93 0.15
N PHE A 16 14.98 -1.98 0.98
CA PHE A 16 14.79 -2.23 2.42
C PHE A 16 13.63 -3.19 2.70
N ILE A 17 12.46 -2.99 2.08
CA ILE A 17 11.26 -3.80 2.33
C ILE A 17 11.38 -5.21 1.74
N LEU A 18 12.05 -5.34 0.59
CA LEU A 18 12.27 -6.63 -0.07
C LEU A 18 13.48 -7.39 0.52
N GLU A 19 14.10 -6.84 1.58
CA GLU A 19 15.22 -7.46 2.29
C GLU A 19 16.39 -7.80 1.35
N HIS A 20 16.69 -6.92 0.39
CA HIS A 20 17.81 -7.09 -0.51
C HIS A 20 19.12 -6.96 0.26
N GLU A 21 19.83 -8.08 0.44
CA GLU A 21 21.16 -8.10 1.07
C GLU A 21 22.25 -7.73 0.04
N GLY A 22 23.12 -6.78 0.37
CA GLY A 22 24.28 -6.42 -0.43
C GLY A 22 24.72 -4.96 -0.28
N ASN A 23 25.92 -4.66 -0.77
CA ASN A 23 26.41 -3.29 -0.92
C ASN A 23 25.66 -2.63 -2.08
N TYR A 24 24.64 -1.84 -1.78
CA TYR A 24 23.79 -1.12 -2.73
C TYR A 24 24.53 -0.13 -3.65
N PHE A 25 25.84 0.01 -3.49
CA PHE A 25 26.70 0.95 -4.22
C PHE A 25 27.65 0.29 -5.25
N ALA A 26 27.52 -1.03 -5.47
CA ALA A 26 28.26 -1.65 -6.57
C ALA A 26 27.54 -1.33 -7.88
N GLU A 27 27.90 -0.21 -8.51
CA GLU A 27 27.64 0.00 -9.93
C GLU A 27 28.14 -1.25 -10.66
N SER A 28 27.20 -2.08 -11.12
CA SER A 28 27.56 -3.25 -11.92
C SER A 28 28.18 -2.76 -13.21
N ILE A 29 29.45 -3.10 -13.42
CA ILE A 29 30.25 -2.79 -14.61
C ILE A 29 29.65 -3.49 -15.86
N ASP A 30 28.74 -4.42 -15.67
CA ASP A 30 27.98 -5.07 -16.73
C ASP A 30 26.60 -4.40 -16.89
N ASN A 31 26.28 -3.98 -18.12
CA ASN A 31 25.04 -3.33 -18.57
C ASN A 31 23.74 -4.15 -18.38
N GLN A 32 23.71 -5.14 -17.52
CA GLN A 32 22.53 -5.88 -17.11
C GLN A 32 22.09 -5.38 -15.73
N GLU A 33 20.93 -4.74 -15.70
CA GLU A 33 20.23 -4.40 -14.45
C GLU A 33 20.12 -5.66 -13.59
N SER A 34 20.65 -5.63 -12.37
CA SER A 34 20.55 -6.78 -11.48
C SER A 34 19.07 -7.09 -11.17
N LEU A 35 18.76 -8.34 -10.86
CA LEU A 35 17.38 -8.72 -10.50
C LEU A 35 16.86 -7.85 -9.35
N LEU A 36 17.69 -7.56 -8.36
CA LEU A 36 17.36 -6.75 -7.19
C LEU A 36 17.02 -5.30 -7.56
N GLU A 37 17.79 -4.71 -8.48
CA GLU A 37 17.53 -3.37 -9.02
C GLU A 37 16.20 -3.32 -9.76
N ARG A 38 15.91 -4.36 -10.55
CA ARG A 38 14.64 -4.47 -11.26
C ARG A 38 13.46 -4.60 -10.30
N GLU A 39 13.59 -5.40 -9.25
CA GLU A 39 12.56 -5.55 -8.21
C GLU A 39 12.30 -4.23 -7.48
N ALA A 40 13.35 -3.48 -7.10
CA ALA A 40 13.23 -2.17 -6.49
C ALA A 40 12.59 -1.14 -7.43
N ASN A 41 12.90 -1.19 -8.73
CA ASN A 41 12.27 -0.34 -9.75
C ASN A 41 10.78 -0.66 -9.92
N ILE A 42 10.40 -1.94 -9.95
CA ILE A 42 9.00 -2.37 -10.01
C ILE A 42 8.26 -1.93 -8.75
N PHE A 43 8.82 -2.16 -7.58
CA PHE A 43 8.27 -1.71 -6.31
C PHE A 43 7.97 -0.20 -6.33
N SER A 44 8.95 0.61 -6.74
CA SER A 44 8.80 2.07 -6.84
C SER A 44 7.67 2.45 -7.79
N ALA A 45 7.60 1.82 -8.96
CA ALA A 45 6.58 2.09 -9.95
C ALA A 45 5.17 1.76 -9.44
N VAL A 46 5.00 0.64 -8.73
CA VAL A 46 3.70 0.23 -8.16
C VAL A 46 3.29 1.14 -7.00
N VAL A 47 4.22 1.53 -6.13
CA VAL A 47 3.94 2.43 -4.99
C VAL A 47 3.54 3.82 -5.45
N LEU A 48 4.25 4.38 -6.44
CA LEU A 48 3.96 5.72 -6.96
C LEU A 48 2.75 5.76 -7.88
N MET A 49 2.44 4.66 -8.55
CA MET A 49 1.39 4.54 -9.56
C MET A 49 0.57 3.26 -9.35
N PRO A 50 -0.23 3.16 -8.26
CA PRO A 50 -1.07 1.99 -8.01
C PRO A 50 -2.10 1.75 -9.13
N ASP A 51 -2.41 0.49 -9.41
CA ASP A 51 -3.33 0.08 -10.49
C ASP A 51 -4.68 0.77 -10.39
N ILE A 52 -5.25 0.81 -9.20
CA ILE A 52 -6.55 1.45 -8.96
C ILE A 52 -6.51 2.96 -9.21
N VAL A 53 -5.37 3.62 -8.94
CA VAL A 53 -5.18 5.06 -9.21
C VAL A 53 -5.07 5.30 -10.71
N LEU A 54 -4.30 4.46 -11.44
CA LEU A 54 -4.19 4.54 -12.90
C LEU A 54 -5.54 4.26 -13.56
N LEU A 55 -6.28 3.25 -13.11
CA LEU A 55 -7.64 2.96 -13.58
C LEU A 55 -8.56 4.18 -13.37
N SER A 56 -8.54 4.78 -12.17
CA SER A 56 -9.35 5.94 -11.86
C SER A 56 -9.06 7.11 -12.79
N LYS A 57 -7.78 7.45 -12.94
CA LYS A 57 -7.34 8.60 -13.76
C LYS A 57 -7.58 8.39 -15.25
N ILE A 58 -7.23 7.22 -15.77
CA ILE A 58 -7.32 6.96 -17.21
C ILE A 58 -8.76 6.67 -17.63
N TYR A 59 -9.42 5.72 -16.95
CA TYR A 59 -10.71 5.21 -17.40
C TYR A 59 -11.89 6.06 -16.92
N TYR A 60 -11.90 6.46 -15.65
CA TYR A 60 -13.04 7.19 -15.09
C TYR A 60 -12.92 8.71 -15.23
N SER A 61 -11.71 9.26 -15.07
CA SER A 61 -11.50 10.72 -15.20
C SER A 61 -11.11 11.14 -16.61
N CYS A 62 -10.72 10.20 -17.49
CA CYS A 62 -10.21 10.48 -18.83
C CYS A 62 -9.05 11.49 -18.83
N ASP A 63 -8.20 11.44 -17.81
CA ASP A 63 -7.02 12.31 -17.69
C ASP A 63 -6.08 12.07 -18.87
N THR A 64 -5.40 13.13 -19.33
CA THR A 64 -4.35 13.00 -20.34
C THR A 64 -3.07 12.42 -19.73
N PHE A 65 -2.21 11.82 -20.55
CA PHE A 65 -0.92 11.30 -20.12
C PHE A 65 -0.11 12.36 -19.34
N GLN A 66 -0.05 13.59 -19.85
CA GLN A 66 0.65 14.69 -19.20
C GLN A 66 0.02 15.08 -17.87
N HIS A 67 -1.31 15.04 -17.75
CA HIS A 67 -1.99 15.33 -16.49
C HIS A 67 -1.67 14.30 -15.42
N ILE A 68 -1.68 13.01 -15.78
CA ILE A 68 -1.31 11.92 -14.87
C ILE A 68 0.14 12.08 -14.42
N GLN A 69 1.07 12.28 -15.36
CA GLN A 69 2.48 12.48 -15.10
C GLN A 69 2.70 13.60 -14.07
N ASN A 70 2.07 14.74 -14.27
CA ASN A 70 2.19 15.90 -13.38
C ASN A 70 1.54 15.66 -12.01
N SER A 71 0.36 15.02 -11.98
CA SER A 71 -0.39 14.81 -10.75
C SER A 71 0.21 13.75 -9.83
N LEU A 72 1.00 12.82 -10.37
CA LEU A 72 1.68 11.77 -9.63
C LEU A 72 3.19 12.06 -9.44
N ASP A 73 3.68 13.19 -9.93
CA ASP A 73 5.09 13.59 -9.89
C ASP A 73 6.04 12.49 -10.41
N VAL A 74 5.68 11.89 -11.55
CA VAL A 74 6.47 10.81 -12.17
C VAL A 74 7.04 11.23 -13.52
N SER A 75 8.12 10.56 -13.97
CA SER A 75 8.69 10.81 -15.28
C SER A 75 7.85 10.19 -16.41
N LYS A 76 7.96 10.74 -17.62
CA LYS A 76 7.32 10.16 -18.82
C LYS A 76 7.70 8.69 -18.99
N GLN A 77 8.97 8.38 -18.80
CA GLN A 77 9.50 7.01 -18.94
C GLN A 77 8.91 6.08 -17.86
N ALA A 78 8.85 6.51 -16.61
CA ALA A 78 8.29 5.71 -15.52
C ALA A 78 6.80 5.39 -15.75
N LEU A 79 6.00 6.38 -16.16
CA LEU A 79 4.59 6.17 -16.46
C LEU A 79 4.39 5.26 -17.67
N PHE A 80 5.21 5.41 -18.72
CA PHE A 80 5.16 4.52 -19.90
C PHE A 80 5.39 3.06 -19.53
N TYR A 81 6.49 2.76 -18.83
CA TYR A 81 6.82 1.39 -18.44
C TYR A 81 5.81 0.83 -17.43
N ARG A 82 5.32 1.66 -16.52
CA ARG A 82 4.30 1.22 -15.55
C ARG A 82 2.99 0.82 -16.23
N LEU A 83 2.53 1.58 -17.22
CA LEU A 83 1.35 1.22 -18.02
C LEU A 83 1.58 -0.05 -18.85
N LEU A 84 2.78 -0.20 -19.39
CA LEU A 84 3.17 -1.39 -20.14
C LEU A 84 3.15 -2.64 -19.24
N ASP A 85 3.75 -2.56 -18.06
CA ASP A 85 3.83 -3.70 -17.13
C ASP A 85 2.45 -4.05 -16.58
N LEU A 86 1.63 -3.07 -16.19
CA LEU A 86 0.26 -3.27 -15.77
C LEU A 86 -0.56 -4.02 -16.82
N LEU A 87 -0.58 -3.53 -18.07
CA LEU A 87 -1.40 -4.12 -19.11
C LEU A 87 -0.85 -5.46 -19.61
N ARG A 88 0.46 -5.66 -19.54
CA ARG A 88 1.09 -6.95 -19.90
C ARG A 88 0.63 -8.09 -18.98
N GLU A 89 0.39 -7.82 -17.71
CA GLU A 89 -0.13 -8.79 -16.76
C GLU A 89 -1.50 -9.35 -17.19
N TYR A 90 -2.38 -8.47 -17.65
CA TYR A 90 -3.73 -8.84 -18.10
C TYR A 90 -3.82 -9.29 -19.56
N TYR A 91 -2.88 -8.88 -20.41
CA TYR A 91 -2.83 -9.18 -21.82
C TYR A 91 -1.51 -9.82 -22.25
N PRO A 92 -1.18 -11.04 -21.76
CA PRO A 92 0.08 -11.69 -22.10
C PRO A 92 0.22 -11.90 -23.60
N GLY A 93 1.41 -11.64 -24.13
CA GLY A 93 1.72 -11.79 -25.57
C GLY A 93 1.25 -10.64 -26.47
N LYS A 94 0.57 -9.61 -25.93
CA LYS A 94 0.10 -8.45 -26.70
C LYS A 94 0.96 -7.20 -26.54
N GLU A 95 2.22 -7.35 -26.23
CA GLU A 95 3.11 -6.22 -25.91
C GLU A 95 3.17 -5.14 -27.00
N SER A 96 3.23 -5.54 -28.27
CA SER A 96 3.24 -4.60 -29.41
C SER A 96 1.96 -3.75 -29.45
N THR A 97 0.80 -4.37 -29.23
CA THR A 97 -0.50 -3.67 -29.23
C THR A 97 -0.58 -2.71 -28.04
N ILE A 98 -0.09 -3.12 -26.86
CA ILE A 98 -0.07 -2.29 -25.66
C ILE A 98 0.83 -1.08 -25.88
N LYS A 99 2.05 -1.26 -26.41
CA LYS A 99 2.97 -0.15 -26.72
C LYS A 99 2.32 0.85 -27.68
N GLN A 100 1.72 0.37 -28.78
CA GLN A 100 1.01 1.24 -29.73
C GLN A 100 -0.13 2.03 -29.04
N ALA A 101 -0.89 1.39 -28.15
CA ALA A 101 -1.96 2.06 -27.43
C ALA A 101 -1.43 3.15 -26.47
N ILE A 102 -0.31 2.89 -25.80
CA ILE A 102 0.34 3.87 -24.90
C ILE A 102 0.94 5.03 -25.72
N ASP A 103 1.60 4.74 -26.85
CA ASP A 103 2.14 5.77 -27.73
C ASP A 103 1.04 6.67 -28.29
N ALA A 104 -0.07 6.08 -28.75
CA ALA A 104 -1.25 6.83 -29.18
C ALA A 104 -1.84 7.69 -28.06
N TYR A 105 -1.86 7.17 -26.82
CA TYR A 105 -2.32 7.91 -25.65
C TYR A 105 -1.42 9.11 -25.31
N ILE A 106 -0.11 8.96 -25.47
CA ILE A 106 0.86 10.08 -25.33
C ILE A 106 0.56 11.17 -26.32
N ASP A 107 0.14 10.80 -27.56
CA ASP A 107 -0.22 11.72 -28.64
C ASP A 107 -1.68 12.25 -28.53
N GLY A 108 -2.36 11.98 -27.40
CA GLY A 108 -3.72 12.44 -27.12
C GLY A 108 -4.85 11.57 -27.69
N GLN A 109 -4.54 10.40 -28.25
CA GLN A 109 -5.52 9.43 -28.77
C GLN A 109 -5.78 8.33 -27.73
N ASN A 110 -6.79 8.52 -26.89
CA ASN A 110 -7.04 7.66 -25.73
C ASN A 110 -7.90 6.42 -26.01
N ALA A 111 -8.59 6.33 -27.17
CA ALA A 111 -9.60 5.31 -27.41
C ALA A 111 -9.11 3.87 -27.21
N THR A 112 -7.94 3.52 -27.76
CA THR A 112 -7.40 2.16 -27.67
C THR A 112 -7.00 1.81 -26.24
N LEU A 113 -6.37 2.74 -25.52
CA LEU A 113 -6.00 2.52 -24.13
C LEU A 113 -7.24 2.38 -23.22
N LEU A 114 -8.27 3.19 -23.43
CA LEU A 114 -9.54 3.08 -22.72
C LEU A 114 -10.23 1.72 -22.95
N LEU A 115 -10.16 1.16 -24.16
CA LEU A 115 -10.67 -0.18 -24.44
C LEU A 115 -9.91 -1.26 -23.66
N LEU A 116 -8.58 -1.14 -23.56
CA LEU A 116 -7.78 -2.07 -22.76
C LEU A 116 -8.16 -1.98 -21.27
N PHE A 117 -8.26 -0.77 -20.71
CA PHE A 117 -8.70 -0.60 -19.33
C PHE A 117 -10.15 -1.04 -19.10
N HIS A 118 -11.04 -0.86 -20.07
CA HIS A 118 -12.40 -1.37 -19.98
C HIS A 118 -12.42 -2.90 -19.78
N GLY A 119 -11.56 -3.63 -20.49
CA GLY A 119 -11.49 -5.09 -20.41
C GLY A 119 -10.98 -5.61 -19.05
N VAL A 120 -10.21 -4.82 -18.31
CA VAL A 120 -9.55 -5.27 -17.05
C VAL A 120 -10.07 -4.57 -15.79
N LYS A 121 -10.91 -3.56 -15.93
CA LYS A 121 -11.37 -2.71 -14.82
C LYS A 121 -11.96 -3.49 -13.64
N GLU A 122 -12.81 -4.49 -13.95
CA GLU A 122 -13.48 -5.29 -12.91
C GLU A 122 -12.47 -6.13 -12.12
N GLN A 123 -11.42 -6.62 -12.80
CA GLN A 123 -10.38 -7.40 -12.17
C GLN A 123 -9.52 -6.51 -11.27
N ILE A 124 -9.09 -5.34 -11.73
CA ILE A 124 -8.34 -4.36 -10.91
C ILE A 124 -9.14 -3.95 -9.68
N ILE A 125 -10.44 -3.66 -9.83
CA ILE A 125 -11.32 -3.30 -8.71
C ILE A 125 -11.46 -4.47 -7.73
N LYS A 126 -11.61 -5.69 -8.22
CA LYS A 126 -11.70 -6.88 -7.38
C LYS A 126 -10.42 -7.12 -6.60
N GLU A 127 -9.27 -7.02 -7.23
CA GLU A 127 -7.96 -7.16 -6.58
C GLU A 127 -7.76 -6.10 -5.49
N PHE A 128 -8.08 -4.84 -5.79
CA PHE A 128 -8.03 -3.75 -4.82
C PHE A 128 -8.97 -4.00 -3.63
N ASN A 129 -10.21 -4.44 -3.87
CA ASN A 129 -11.18 -4.71 -2.81
C ASN A 129 -10.83 -5.96 -1.99
N ASN A 130 -10.12 -6.92 -2.58
CA ASN A 130 -9.66 -8.13 -1.89
C ASN A 130 -8.37 -7.89 -1.08
N TYR A 131 -7.76 -6.71 -1.19
CA TYR A 131 -6.62 -6.34 -0.36
C TYR A 131 -7.04 -6.33 1.11
N GLN A 132 -6.64 -7.37 1.83
CA GLN A 132 -6.86 -7.46 3.28
C GLN A 132 -5.74 -6.68 3.98
N THR A 133 -6.10 -5.53 4.50
CA THR A 133 -5.21 -4.81 5.41
C THR A 133 -4.88 -5.73 6.59
N SER A 134 -3.60 -5.86 6.93
CA SER A 134 -3.20 -6.68 8.08
C SER A 134 -3.98 -6.27 9.34
N LEU A 135 -4.23 -7.23 10.23
CA LEU A 135 -4.91 -6.97 11.50
C LEU A 135 -4.25 -5.81 12.27
N ILE A 136 -2.94 -5.76 12.25
CA ILE A 136 -2.15 -4.71 12.92
C ILE A 136 -2.46 -3.35 12.35
N ASN A 137 -2.44 -3.21 11.03
CA ASN A 137 -2.77 -1.94 10.36
C ASN A 137 -4.21 -1.51 10.65
N LYS A 138 -5.17 -2.45 10.69
CA LYS A 138 -6.56 -2.15 11.07
C LYS A 138 -6.67 -1.61 12.49
N ILE A 139 -5.98 -2.26 13.44
CA ILE A 139 -5.94 -1.85 14.84
C ILE A 139 -5.27 -0.49 14.96
N GLU A 140 -4.09 -0.29 14.33
CA GLU A 140 -3.35 0.96 14.36
C GLU A 140 -4.20 2.13 13.84
N GLN A 141 -4.79 1.99 12.66
CA GLN A 141 -5.67 3.01 12.06
C GLN A 141 -6.86 3.33 12.96
N SER A 142 -7.47 2.31 13.58
CA SER A 142 -8.58 2.50 14.50
C SER A 142 -8.14 3.22 15.78
N VAL A 143 -6.96 2.88 16.34
CA VAL A 143 -6.42 3.56 17.51
C VAL A 143 -5.98 4.99 17.17
N ILE A 144 -5.40 5.23 16.00
CA ILE A 144 -5.08 6.59 15.53
C ILE A 144 -6.35 7.43 15.48
N LYS A 145 -7.45 6.88 14.99
CA LYS A 145 -8.73 7.60 14.86
C LYS A 145 -9.43 7.80 16.19
N LYS A 146 -9.55 6.73 17.01
CA LYS A 146 -10.38 6.68 18.22
C LYS A 146 -9.59 6.88 19.51
N GLY A 147 -8.27 6.71 19.49
CA GLY A 147 -7.38 6.70 20.66
C GLY A 147 -7.39 5.38 21.44
N PHE A 148 -8.40 4.50 21.23
CA PHE A 148 -8.65 3.31 22.00
C PHE A 148 -9.54 2.32 21.25
N VAL A 149 -9.22 1.01 21.31
CA VAL A 149 -10.01 -0.09 20.76
C VAL A 149 -9.97 -1.30 21.70
N THR A 150 -10.93 -2.22 21.56
CA THR A 150 -11.03 -3.40 22.42
C THR A 150 -11.26 -4.68 21.62
N SER A 151 -11.19 -5.83 22.30
CA SER A 151 -11.51 -7.14 21.75
C SER A 151 -13.00 -7.31 21.35
N GLN A 152 -13.87 -6.39 21.72
CA GLN A 152 -15.23 -6.34 21.17
C GLN A 152 -15.24 -5.91 19.69
N GLU A 153 -14.28 -5.03 19.31
CA GLU A 153 -14.11 -4.56 17.94
C GLU A 153 -13.17 -5.46 17.14
N TYR A 154 -12.16 -6.03 17.81
CA TYR A 154 -11.13 -6.91 17.25
C TYR A 154 -10.94 -8.12 18.17
N PRO A 155 -11.74 -9.19 18.02
CA PRO A 155 -11.67 -10.38 18.86
C PRO A 155 -10.28 -11.04 18.90
N GLU A 156 -9.50 -10.87 17.83
CA GLU A 156 -8.15 -11.37 17.70
C GLU A 156 -7.17 -10.78 18.74
N LEU A 157 -7.55 -9.68 19.41
CA LEU A 157 -6.80 -9.10 20.53
C LEU A 157 -6.79 -10.00 21.77
N LEU A 158 -7.66 -11.00 21.87
CA LEU A 158 -7.62 -11.99 22.94
C LEU A 158 -6.43 -12.95 22.79
N ASP A 159 -5.91 -13.10 21.57
CA ASP A 159 -4.71 -13.89 21.31
C ASP A 159 -3.45 -13.05 21.62
N GLN A 160 -2.65 -13.51 22.58
CA GLN A 160 -1.44 -12.82 23.02
C GLN A 160 -0.32 -12.80 21.98
N GLU A 161 -0.32 -13.69 20.98
CA GLU A 161 0.65 -13.65 19.88
C GLU A 161 0.53 -12.33 19.10
N ASN A 162 -0.67 -11.84 18.90
CA ASN A 162 -0.90 -10.54 18.25
C ASN A 162 -0.33 -9.35 19.03
N TRP A 163 -0.17 -9.48 20.38
CA TRP A 163 0.40 -8.41 21.19
C TRP A 163 1.89 -8.20 20.95
N LYS A 164 2.63 -9.29 20.71
CA LYS A 164 4.07 -9.21 20.39
C LYS A 164 4.25 -8.38 19.14
N THR A 165 3.46 -8.67 18.13
CA THR A 165 3.49 -7.96 16.86
C THR A 165 3.10 -6.50 17.00
N ILE A 166 2.01 -6.17 17.73
CA ILE A 166 1.60 -4.78 18.00
C ILE A 166 2.72 -4.01 18.73
N LYS A 167 3.34 -4.62 19.75
CA LYS A 167 4.43 -3.98 20.50
C LYS A 167 5.69 -3.76 19.67
N THR A 168 5.96 -4.63 18.71
CA THR A 168 7.15 -4.54 17.84
C THR A 168 6.99 -3.47 16.78
N TYR A 169 5.84 -3.41 16.10
CA TYR A 169 5.63 -2.51 14.96
C TYR A 169 5.04 -1.15 15.33
N CYS A 170 4.39 -1.03 16.49
CA CYS A 170 3.68 0.20 16.90
C CYS A 170 4.21 0.75 18.22
N ASN A 171 5.28 1.53 18.17
CA ASN A 171 5.98 2.07 19.36
C ASN A 171 5.08 2.89 20.30
N ASN A 172 4.03 3.52 19.77
CA ASN A 172 3.11 4.38 20.55
C ASN A 172 1.92 3.62 21.11
N LEU A 173 1.69 2.38 20.67
CA LEU A 173 0.58 1.59 21.16
C LEU A 173 0.95 0.78 22.40
N ARG A 174 -0.03 0.63 23.27
CA ARG A 174 0.01 -0.25 24.44
C ARG A 174 -1.14 -1.23 24.35
N VAL A 175 -0.92 -2.46 24.79
CA VAL A 175 -1.94 -3.51 24.82
C VAL A 175 -1.95 -4.18 26.19
N TRP A 176 -3.16 -4.42 26.72
CA TRP A 176 -3.38 -5.09 27.99
C TRP A 176 -4.68 -5.89 27.97
N LEU A 177 -4.86 -6.75 28.98
CA LEU A 177 -6.06 -7.55 29.18
C LEU A 177 -6.54 -7.36 30.62
N ILE A 178 -7.85 -7.23 30.78
CA ILE A 178 -8.55 -7.30 32.06
C ILE A 178 -9.39 -8.56 32.10
N TYR A 179 -9.35 -9.25 33.21
CA TYR A 179 -10.20 -10.39 33.51
C TYR A 179 -10.98 -10.08 34.79
N ASP A 180 -12.29 -10.21 34.75
CA ASP A 180 -13.17 -10.10 35.91
C ASP A 180 -14.40 -11.02 35.77
N LYS A 181 -14.68 -11.81 36.82
CA LYS A 181 -15.88 -12.67 36.95
C LYS A 181 -16.19 -13.53 35.73
N GLY A 182 -15.17 -14.16 35.14
CA GLY A 182 -15.32 -15.01 33.97
C GLY A 182 -15.39 -14.31 32.62
N LYS A 183 -15.33 -12.99 32.61
CA LYS A 183 -15.25 -12.17 31.39
C LYS A 183 -13.83 -11.63 31.21
N SER A 184 -13.43 -11.48 29.95
CA SER A 184 -12.14 -10.89 29.61
C SER A 184 -12.27 -9.85 28.50
N ILE A 185 -11.51 -8.78 28.56
CA ILE A 185 -11.42 -7.76 27.52
C ILE A 185 -9.96 -7.38 27.31
N ALA A 186 -9.49 -7.59 26.10
CA ALA A 186 -8.21 -7.03 25.66
C ALA A 186 -8.44 -5.64 25.06
N TYR A 187 -7.50 -4.73 25.28
CA TYR A 187 -7.62 -3.36 24.78
C TYR A 187 -6.27 -2.81 24.35
N VAL A 188 -6.31 -1.94 23.35
CA VAL A 188 -5.16 -1.24 22.79
C VAL A 188 -5.44 0.25 22.84
N TRP A 189 -4.43 1.04 23.23
CA TRP A 189 -4.53 2.49 23.29
C TRP A 189 -3.24 3.17 22.83
N ASP A 190 -3.37 4.41 22.38
CA ASP A 190 -2.24 5.28 22.08
C ASP A 190 -1.81 6.00 23.35
N LYS A 191 -0.58 5.71 23.82
CA LYS A 191 0.01 6.34 25.03
C LYS A 191 0.14 7.87 24.94
N ASN A 192 0.09 8.44 23.74
CA ASN A 192 0.13 9.89 23.53
C ASN A 192 -1.26 10.53 23.68
N LYS A 193 -2.34 9.73 23.63
CA LYS A 193 -3.73 10.21 23.74
C LYS A 193 -4.41 9.86 25.05
N LEU A 194 -4.01 8.74 25.66
CA LEU A 194 -4.60 8.25 26.91
C LEU A 194 -3.49 7.75 27.84
N THR A 195 -3.61 8.06 29.11
CA THR A 195 -2.80 7.44 30.18
C THR A 195 -3.23 5.99 30.40
N ASP A 196 -2.35 5.18 30.98
CA ASP A 196 -2.64 3.79 31.30
C ASP A 196 -3.88 3.65 32.21
N LYS A 197 -4.06 4.62 33.14
CA LYS A 197 -5.20 4.66 34.07
C LYS A 197 -6.52 4.94 33.33
N GLU A 198 -6.53 5.90 32.42
CA GLU A 198 -7.72 6.23 31.62
C GLU A 198 -8.11 5.10 30.68
N ALA A 199 -7.12 4.47 30.02
CA ALA A 199 -7.35 3.32 29.16
C ALA A 199 -7.94 2.14 29.94
N LYS A 200 -7.41 1.87 31.15
CA LYS A 200 -7.93 0.83 32.04
C LYS A 200 -9.37 1.11 32.45
N GLN A 201 -9.69 2.33 32.90
CA GLN A 201 -11.05 2.72 33.28
C GLN A 201 -12.05 2.55 32.12
N LYS A 202 -11.66 2.94 30.91
CA LYS A 202 -12.50 2.73 29.70
C LYS A 202 -12.75 1.24 29.42
N ALA A 203 -11.72 0.40 29.59
CA ALA A 203 -11.85 -1.04 29.39
C ALA A 203 -12.72 -1.69 30.47
N GLU A 204 -12.58 -1.31 31.75
CA GLU A 204 -13.42 -1.77 32.86
C GLU A 204 -14.89 -1.42 32.62
N LEU A 205 -15.18 -0.20 32.16
CA LEU A 205 -16.54 0.23 31.81
C LEU A 205 -17.14 -0.64 30.70
N LYS A 206 -16.36 -0.91 29.64
CA LYS A 206 -16.81 -1.80 28.56
C LYS A 206 -17.02 -3.25 29.04
N LEU A 207 -16.15 -3.75 29.93
CA LEU A 207 -16.27 -5.09 30.50
C LEU A 207 -17.55 -5.23 31.37
N LEU A 208 -17.93 -4.18 32.12
CA LEU A 208 -19.17 -4.15 32.88
C LEU A 208 -20.44 -4.19 32.01
N LEU A 209 -20.36 -3.67 30.79
CA LEU A 209 -21.47 -3.65 29.83
C LEU A 209 -21.58 -4.93 28.98
N MET A 210 -20.62 -5.86 29.12
CA MET A 210 -20.66 -7.21 28.52
C MET A 210 -21.50 -8.15 29.39
#